data_c6866054de8f431b959a141b7f6f0c67
#
_entry.id   c6866054de8f431b959a141b7f6f0c67
#
_cell.length_a   1.000
_cell.length_b   1.000
_cell.length_c   1.000
_cell.angle_alpha   90.00
_cell.angle_beta   90.00
_cell.angle_gamma   90.00
#
_symmetry.space_group_name_H-M   'P 1'
#
loop_
_entity.id
_entity.type
_entity.pdbx_description
1 polymer ?
#
loop_
_entity_poly.entity_id
_entity_poly.type
_entity_poly.pdbx_seq_one_letter_code
_entity_poly.pdbx_strand_id
1 'polypeptide(L)'
;MKPRNLIIGSSSQIARFLDDSEFLKINSRNFELSDIDGNWDTAILAFGENRKFLGEYLNYKIINIDLTFRILDFLSSKCKKIVVFSTCELWNKCCGPVDLNTPMDFYETFYTKSKFEMTDKILKNPDKYHNVHVVYPFNFNSTFRSEDFLFGKIFNSIIHNKKIGIGDTYYYRDIFHPVFMAQEVIKTTGHQIIGSGRMTHINDFIRDLYNYFNRNYEDLVTENLDSFKEYEIKYEYYLKTLRPCYSYIDLLNDTINDIETKINDK
;
A
#
# COMPACT_ATOMS: atom_id res chain seq x y z
N MET A 1 17.16 -24.44 -3.80
CA MET A 1 16.01 -24.84 -2.96
C MET A 1 14.75 -24.19 -3.54
N LYS A 2 13.58 -24.82 -3.45
CA LYS A 2 12.34 -24.13 -3.81
C LYS A 2 12.04 -23.01 -2.81
N PRO A 3 11.51 -21.85 -3.26
CA PRO A 3 11.05 -20.81 -2.34
C PRO A 3 10.08 -21.39 -1.31
N ARG A 4 10.21 -20.95 -0.06
CA ARG A 4 9.32 -21.37 1.04
C ARG A 4 8.22 -20.34 1.33
N ASN A 5 8.32 -19.19 0.68
CA ASN A 5 7.35 -18.10 0.79
C ASN A 5 6.66 -17.85 -0.55
N LEU A 6 5.43 -17.38 -0.46
CA LEU A 6 4.55 -17.10 -1.60
C LEU A 6 4.11 -15.64 -1.55
N ILE A 7 4.08 -14.96 -2.69
CA ILE A 7 3.36 -13.71 -2.83
C ILE A 7 2.40 -13.80 -4.01
N ILE A 8 1.13 -13.52 -3.77
CA ILE A 8 0.09 -13.40 -4.79
C ILE A 8 -0.16 -11.92 -5.04
N GLY A 9 0.11 -11.48 -6.26
CA GLY A 9 0.16 -10.07 -6.66
C GLY A 9 1.57 -9.66 -7.07
N SER A 10 2.21 -10.43 -7.96
CA SER A 10 3.60 -10.21 -8.44
C SER A 10 3.84 -8.84 -9.06
N SER A 11 2.78 -8.16 -9.55
CA SER A 11 2.85 -6.79 -10.08
C SER A 11 2.66 -5.71 -9.03
N SER A 12 2.42 -6.07 -7.76
CA SER A 12 2.27 -5.07 -6.70
C SER A 12 3.59 -4.35 -6.39
N GLN A 13 3.51 -3.12 -5.87
CA GLN A 13 4.69 -2.39 -5.46
C GLN A 13 5.54 -3.17 -4.45
N ILE A 14 4.92 -3.87 -3.50
CA ILE A 14 5.61 -4.65 -2.45
C ILE A 14 6.38 -5.82 -3.06
N ALA A 15 5.79 -6.52 -4.03
CA ALA A 15 6.43 -7.66 -4.67
C ALA A 15 7.76 -7.31 -5.37
N ARG A 16 7.94 -6.04 -5.77
CA ARG A 16 9.16 -5.55 -6.41
C ARG A 16 10.35 -5.45 -5.45
N PHE A 17 10.08 -5.35 -4.15
CA PHE A 17 11.09 -5.20 -3.10
C PHE A 17 11.27 -6.48 -2.26
N LEU A 18 10.63 -7.58 -2.63
CA LEU A 18 10.86 -8.90 -2.04
C LEU A 18 11.84 -9.71 -2.91
N ASP A 19 12.72 -10.47 -2.27
CA ASP A 19 13.74 -11.28 -2.95
C ASP A 19 13.12 -12.45 -3.75
N ASP A 20 13.42 -12.53 -5.03
CA ASP A 20 12.96 -13.59 -5.93
C ASP A 20 13.48 -14.98 -5.53
N SER A 21 14.60 -15.04 -4.81
CA SER A 21 15.15 -16.32 -4.33
C SER A 21 14.38 -16.90 -3.14
N GLU A 22 13.70 -16.03 -2.37
CA GLU A 22 12.93 -16.41 -1.18
C GLU A 22 11.44 -16.56 -1.44
N PHE A 23 10.90 -15.89 -2.47
CA PHE A 23 9.47 -15.80 -2.75
C PHE A 23 9.11 -16.34 -4.13
N LEU A 24 8.16 -17.28 -4.18
CA LEU A 24 7.42 -17.56 -5.40
C LEU A 24 6.43 -16.41 -5.64
N LYS A 25 6.58 -15.70 -6.77
CA LYS A 25 5.75 -14.55 -7.14
C LYS A 25 4.70 -14.91 -8.18
N ILE A 26 3.43 -14.91 -7.78
CA ILE A 26 2.29 -15.31 -8.63
C ILE A 26 1.45 -14.08 -9.00
N ASN A 27 1.03 -14.01 -10.25
CA ASN A 27 0.11 -12.96 -10.72
C ASN A 27 -1.31 -13.26 -10.26
N SER A 28 -1.96 -12.33 -9.56
CA SER A 28 -3.31 -12.52 -9.01
C SER A 28 -4.45 -12.54 -10.03
N ARG A 29 -4.19 -12.16 -11.29
CA ARG A 29 -5.21 -12.10 -12.35
C ARG A 29 -5.36 -13.39 -13.12
N ASN A 30 -4.26 -14.13 -13.28
CA ASN A 30 -4.17 -15.27 -14.18
C ASN A 30 -3.47 -16.44 -13.47
N PHE A 31 -4.05 -16.96 -12.38
CA PHE A 31 -3.51 -18.13 -11.71
C PHE A 31 -4.65 -19.10 -11.34
N GLU A 32 -4.29 -20.37 -11.25
CA GLU A 32 -5.14 -21.41 -10.68
C GLU A 32 -4.68 -21.75 -9.27
N LEU A 33 -5.58 -22.29 -8.42
CA LEU A 33 -5.21 -22.70 -7.06
C LEU A 33 -4.11 -23.77 -7.05
N SER A 34 -4.01 -24.58 -8.10
CA SER A 34 -2.92 -25.56 -8.32
C SER A 34 -1.53 -24.90 -8.42
N ASP A 35 -1.43 -23.66 -8.89
CA ASP A 35 -0.15 -22.95 -9.02
C ASP A 35 0.46 -22.58 -7.64
N ILE A 36 -0.40 -22.54 -6.63
CA ILE A 36 -0.03 -22.24 -5.24
C ILE A 36 -0.16 -23.47 -4.35
N ASP A 37 -0.31 -24.67 -4.94
CA ASP A 37 -0.37 -25.91 -4.17
C ASP A 37 1.00 -26.27 -3.61
N GLY A 38 1.08 -26.36 -2.29
CA GLY A 38 2.31 -26.62 -1.56
C GLY A 38 2.22 -26.20 -0.10
N ASN A 39 3.26 -26.51 0.66
CA ASN A 39 3.38 -26.05 2.05
C ASN A 39 4.27 -24.82 2.12
N TRP A 40 3.73 -23.72 2.65
CA TRP A 40 4.38 -22.42 2.70
C TRP A 40 4.67 -21.99 4.14
N ASP A 41 5.81 -21.37 4.36
CA ASP A 41 6.08 -20.71 5.65
C ASP A 41 5.30 -19.39 5.75
N THR A 42 5.32 -18.60 4.69
CA THR A 42 4.56 -17.33 4.62
C THR A 42 3.89 -17.18 3.25
N ALA A 43 2.64 -16.76 3.23
CA ALA A 43 1.95 -16.29 2.03
C ALA A 43 1.53 -14.83 2.21
N ILE A 44 1.84 -13.98 1.23
CA ILE A 44 1.47 -12.56 1.23
C ILE A 44 0.46 -12.33 0.11
N LEU A 45 -0.76 -11.89 0.46
CA LEU A 45 -1.80 -11.56 -0.50
C LEU A 45 -1.73 -10.05 -0.85
N ALA A 46 -0.81 -9.70 -1.77
CA ALA A 46 -0.49 -8.31 -2.13
C ALA A 46 -1.29 -7.82 -3.35
N PHE A 47 -2.56 -8.17 -3.42
CA PHE A 47 -3.47 -7.72 -4.46
C PHE A 47 -4.69 -7.01 -3.86
N GLY A 48 -5.42 -6.31 -4.70
CA GLY A 48 -6.66 -5.66 -4.32
C GLY A 48 -7.08 -4.62 -5.35
N GLU A 49 -8.37 -4.36 -5.46
CA GLU A 49 -8.88 -3.23 -6.20
C GLU A 49 -8.89 -1.99 -5.29
N ASN A 50 -8.09 -1.00 -5.64
CA ASN A 50 -7.91 0.23 -4.87
C ASN A 50 -8.18 1.52 -5.69
N ARG A 51 -8.60 1.39 -6.95
CA ARG A 51 -8.98 2.55 -7.77
C ARG A 51 -10.33 3.09 -7.30
N LYS A 52 -10.38 4.30 -6.80
CA LYS A 52 -11.57 4.91 -6.20
C LYS A 52 -12.71 5.21 -7.21
N PHE A 53 -12.47 5.05 -8.51
CA PHE A 53 -13.37 5.50 -9.59
C PHE A 53 -14.08 4.37 -10.34
N LEU A 54 -13.95 3.13 -9.92
CA LEU A 54 -14.73 2.04 -10.51
C LEU A 54 -16.18 2.14 -10.03
N GLY A 55 -17.10 2.26 -10.97
CA GLY A 55 -18.49 2.65 -10.73
C GLY A 55 -19.36 1.64 -9.98
N GLU A 56 -18.87 0.40 -9.70
CA GLU A 56 -19.69 -0.65 -9.11
C GLU A 56 -19.00 -1.35 -7.94
N TYR A 57 -19.72 -1.53 -6.84
CA TYR A 57 -19.24 -2.27 -5.67
C TYR A 57 -18.83 -3.71 -6.00
N LEU A 58 -19.49 -4.34 -6.96
CA LEU A 58 -19.20 -5.72 -7.37
C LEU A 58 -17.74 -5.93 -7.78
N ASN A 59 -17.12 -4.96 -8.44
CA ASN A 59 -15.71 -5.04 -8.84
C ASN A 59 -14.76 -5.14 -7.64
N TYR A 60 -15.06 -4.39 -6.58
CA TYR A 60 -14.29 -4.47 -5.33
C TYR A 60 -14.57 -5.76 -4.57
N LYS A 61 -15.83 -6.18 -4.53
CA LYS A 61 -16.25 -7.41 -3.85
C LYS A 61 -15.57 -8.65 -4.43
N ILE A 62 -15.56 -8.80 -5.76
CA ILE A 62 -14.94 -9.94 -6.45
C ILE A 62 -13.46 -10.06 -6.07
N ILE A 63 -12.71 -8.95 -6.05
CA ILE A 63 -11.26 -8.98 -5.84
C ILE A 63 -10.91 -8.94 -4.35
N ASN A 64 -11.48 -7.96 -3.61
CA ASN A 64 -11.07 -7.71 -2.23
C ASN A 64 -11.69 -8.71 -1.25
N ILE A 65 -12.80 -9.33 -1.60
CA ILE A 65 -13.52 -10.26 -0.72
C ILE A 65 -13.49 -11.68 -1.29
N ASP A 66 -14.15 -11.93 -2.42
CA ASP A 66 -14.41 -13.29 -2.89
C ASP A 66 -13.10 -14.02 -3.26
N LEU A 67 -12.22 -13.37 -4.02
CA LEU A 67 -10.90 -13.95 -4.35
C LEU A 67 -10.04 -14.12 -3.10
N THR A 68 -10.03 -13.13 -2.19
CA THR A 68 -9.28 -13.24 -0.93
C THR A 68 -9.70 -14.46 -0.14
N PHE A 69 -11.01 -14.66 0.10
CA PHE A 69 -11.48 -15.81 0.87
C PHE A 69 -11.28 -17.14 0.15
N ARG A 70 -11.44 -17.20 -1.17
CA ARG A 70 -11.10 -18.38 -1.96
C ARG A 70 -9.66 -18.84 -1.75
N ILE A 71 -8.71 -17.88 -1.70
CA ILE A 71 -7.29 -18.16 -1.46
C ILE A 71 -7.05 -18.53 0.01
N LEU A 72 -7.65 -17.80 0.95
CA LEU A 72 -7.53 -18.10 2.39
C LEU A 72 -8.01 -19.50 2.71
N ASP A 73 -9.19 -19.88 2.20
CA ASP A 73 -9.75 -21.22 2.43
C ASP A 73 -8.86 -22.33 1.83
N PHE A 74 -8.18 -22.07 0.72
CA PHE A 74 -7.24 -23.02 0.12
C PHE A 74 -5.92 -23.13 0.89
N LEU A 75 -5.40 -21.99 1.38
CA LEU A 75 -4.08 -21.93 2.05
C LEU A 75 -4.15 -22.18 3.57
N SER A 76 -5.34 -22.18 4.18
CA SER A 76 -5.50 -22.24 5.65
C SER A 76 -4.75 -23.42 6.31
N SER A 77 -4.75 -24.60 5.67
CA SER A 77 -4.06 -25.79 6.16
C SER A 77 -2.66 -26.01 5.54
N LYS A 78 -2.24 -25.15 4.60
CA LYS A 78 -1.03 -25.31 3.82
C LYS A 78 0.01 -24.21 4.07
N CYS A 79 -0.33 -23.23 4.88
CA CYS A 79 0.54 -22.09 5.15
C CYS A 79 0.62 -21.82 6.65
N LYS A 80 1.83 -21.58 7.18
CA LYS A 80 2.00 -21.27 8.60
C LYS A 80 1.55 -19.85 8.95
N LYS A 81 1.75 -18.90 8.02
CA LYS A 81 1.41 -17.48 8.17
C LYS A 81 0.87 -16.93 6.86
N ILE A 82 -0.30 -16.32 6.89
CA ILE A 82 -0.90 -15.65 5.74
C ILE A 82 -1.07 -14.17 6.07
N VAL A 83 -0.51 -13.28 5.26
CA VAL A 83 -0.65 -11.84 5.43
C VAL A 83 -1.63 -11.29 4.40
N VAL A 84 -2.64 -10.56 4.87
CA VAL A 84 -3.68 -9.94 4.04
C VAL A 84 -3.67 -8.44 4.24
N PHE A 85 -3.73 -7.69 3.15
CA PHE A 85 -3.76 -6.23 3.20
C PHE A 85 -5.18 -5.68 3.32
N SER A 86 -5.45 -5.01 4.43
CA SER A 86 -6.55 -4.07 4.60
C SER A 86 -6.08 -2.65 4.20
N THR A 87 -6.44 -1.62 4.93
CA THR A 87 -6.08 -0.22 4.64
C THR A 87 -6.17 0.66 5.88
N CYS A 88 -5.30 1.64 6.00
CA CYS A 88 -5.43 2.70 7.02
C CYS A 88 -6.66 3.58 6.79
N GLU A 89 -7.26 3.57 5.60
CA GLU A 89 -8.46 4.37 5.31
C GLU A 89 -9.67 3.97 6.17
N LEU A 90 -9.60 2.88 6.94
CA LEU A 90 -10.61 2.55 7.96
C LEU A 90 -10.57 3.51 9.18
N TRP A 91 -9.62 4.44 9.23
CA TRP A 91 -9.52 5.52 10.22
C TRP A 91 -9.52 6.91 9.57
N ASN A 92 -9.99 7.05 8.34
CA ASN A 92 -9.83 8.30 7.60
C ASN A 92 -10.74 9.47 8.07
N LYS A 93 -11.57 9.25 9.09
CA LYS A 93 -12.27 10.31 9.84
C LYS A 93 -11.61 10.63 11.18
N CYS A 94 -10.62 9.84 11.61
CA CYS A 94 -9.89 10.12 12.83
C CYS A 94 -8.90 11.28 12.62
N CYS A 95 -8.62 12.01 13.71
CA CYS A 95 -7.56 13.00 13.76
C CYS A 95 -6.48 12.54 14.74
N GLY A 96 -5.20 12.66 14.34
CA GLY A 96 -4.08 12.33 15.20
C GLY A 96 -3.65 10.85 15.14
N PRO A 97 -3.01 10.35 16.21
CA PRO A 97 -2.41 9.02 16.21
C PRO A 97 -3.46 7.90 16.32
N VAL A 98 -3.34 6.88 15.49
CA VAL A 98 -4.20 5.68 15.50
C VAL A 98 -3.40 4.42 15.78
N ASP A 99 -4.02 3.48 16.50
CA ASP A 99 -3.53 2.13 16.75
C ASP A 99 -4.68 1.12 16.59
N LEU A 100 -4.42 -0.17 16.79
CA LEU A 100 -5.45 -1.22 16.66
C LEU A 100 -6.59 -1.11 17.69
N ASN A 101 -6.42 -0.34 18.77
CA ASN A 101 -7.46 -0.08 19.77
C ASN A 101 -8.32 1.13 19.39
N THR A 102 -7.88 1.94 18.43
CA THR A 102 -8.65 3.08 17.94
C THR A 102 -9.85 2.56 17.16
N PRO A 103 -11.09 2.93 17.49
CA PRO A 103 -12.26 2.53 16.75
C PRO A 103 -12.14 2.92 15.27
N MET A 104 -12.49 2.01 14.38
CA MET A 104 -12.54 2.32 12.95
C MET A 104 -13.66 3.32 12.69
N ASP A 105 -13.31 4.48 12.12
CA ASP A 105 -14.25 5.52 11.69
C ASP A 105 -13.80 6.05 10.33
N PHE A 106 -14.61 5.84 9.31
CA PHE A 106 -14.22 6.09 7.93
C PHE A 106 -15.38 6.58 7.05
N TYR A 107 -15.02 7.30 6.01
CA TYR A 107 -15.94 7.60 4.91
C TYR A 107 -16.20 6.33 4.11
N GLU A 108 -17.47 5.95 3.98
CA GLU A 108 -17.85 4.78 3.21
C GLU A 108 -17.70 5.07 1.71
N THR A 109 -16.74 4.40 1.11
CA THR A 109 -16.58 4.24 -0.33
C THR A 109 -16.68 2.77 -0.66
N PHE A 110 -16.84 2.39 -1.92
CA PHE A 110 -16.83 0.98 -2.30
C PHE A 110 -15.52 0.28 -1.92
N TYR A 111 -14.41 1.01 -1.95
CA TYR A 111 -13.11 0.51 -1.52
C TYR A 111 -13.08 0.26 0.00
N THR A 112 -13.34 1.27 0.82
CA THR A 112 -13.29 1.13 2.29
C THR A 112 -14.30 0.12 2.78
N LYS A 113 -15.52 0.09 2.22
CA LYS A 113 -16.54 -0.90 2.52
C LYS A 113 -16.04 -2.32 2.26
N SER A 114 -15.46 -2.59 1.09
CA SER A 114 -14.95 -3.93 0.76
C SER A 114 -13.80 -4.36 1.66
N LYS A 115 -12.90 -3.42 2.02
CA LYS A 115 -11.80 -3.69 2.95
C LYS A 115 -12.30 -3.90 4.38
N PHE A 116 -13.29 -3.16 4.82
CA PHE A 116 -13.94 -3.36 6.11
C PHE A 116 -14.64 -4.72 6.19
N GLU A 117 -15.48 -5.08 5.21
CA GLU A 117 -16.19 -6.37 5.19
C GLU A 117 -15.23 -7.57 5.19
N MET A 118 -14.14 -7.50 4.41
CA MET A 118 -13.09 -8.52 4.41
C MET A 118 -12.45 -8.64 5.80
N THR A 119 -12.03 -7.52 6.37
CA THR A 119 -11.37 -7.45 7.67
C THR A 119 -12.27 -7.97 8.79
N ASP A 120 -13.50 -7.47 8.85
CA ASP A 120 -14.51 -7.85 9.86
C ASP A 120 -14.80 -9.36 9.84
N LYS A 121 -14.91 -9.94 8.64
CA LYS A 121 -15.12 -11.37 8.49
C LYS A 121 -13.92 -12.20 8.97
N ILE A 122 -12.68 -11.75 8.77
CA ILE A 122 -11.48 -12.42 9.31
C ILE A 122 -11.48 -12.33 10.83
N LEU A 123 -11.66 -11.11 11.39
CA LEU A 123 -11.58 -10.87 12.83
C LEU A 123 -12.71 -11.57 13.63
N LYS A 124 -13.89 -11.74 13.04
CA LYS A 124 -15.01 -12.46 13.65
C LYS A 124 -14.89 -13.98 13.62
N ASN A 125 -13.92 -14.52 12.89
CA ASN A 125 -13.72 -15.97 12.77
C ASN A 125 -12.25 -16.35 13.09
N PRO A 126 -11.74 -16.03 14.31
CA PRO A 126 -10.35 -16.22 14.67
C PRO A 126 -9.90 -17.68 14.62
N ASP A 127 -10.77 -18.63 14.98
CA ASP A 127 -10.45 -20.06 14.94
C ASP A 127 -10.20 -20.54 13.51
N LYS A 128 -11.02 -20.09 12.56
CA LYS A 128 -10.87 -20.44 11.13
C LYS A 128 -9.64 -19.77 10.51
N TYR A 129 -9.35 -18.54 10.89
CA TYR A 129 -8.29 -17.71 10.30
C TYR A 129 -7.14 -17.45 11.29
N HIS A 130 -6.83 -18.42 12.17
CA HIS A 130 -5.84 -18.30 13.24
C HIS A 130 -4.43 -17.97 12.75
N ASN A 131 -4.08 -18.33 11.52
CA ASN A 131 -2.80 -18.04 10.87
C ASN A 131 -2.85 -16.84 9.92
N VAL A 132 -3.98 -16.12 9.88
CA VAL A 132 -4.15 -14.94 9.03
C VAL A 132 -3.85 -13.66 9.82
N HIS A 133 -2.95 -12.86 9.32
CA HIS A 133 -2.54 -11.58 9.87
C HIS A 133 -3.01 -10.45 8.95
N VAL A 134 -3.90 -9.60 9.46
CA VAL A 134 -4.38 -8.44 8.71
C VAL A 134 -3.42 -7.27 8.94
N VAL A 135 -2.90 -6.72 7.85
CA VAL A 135 -2.03 -5.55 7.85
C VAL A 135 -2.79 -4.35 7.29
N TYR A 136 -2.73 -3.23 8.00
CA TYR A 136 -3.35 -1.97 7.64
C TYR A 136 -2.26 -0.96 7.24
N PRO A 137 -1.83 -0.93 5.99
CA PRO A 137 -0.77 -0.03 5.58
C PRO A 137 -1.26 1.41 5.52
N PHE A 138 -0.43 2.33 5.96
CA PHE A 138 -0.49 3.72 5.57
C PHE A 138 -0.04 3.90 4.12
N ASN A 139 0.08 5.13 3.65
CA ASN A 139 0.35 5.37 2.23
C ASN A 139 1.80 5.02 1.88
N PHE A 140 1.99 4.24 0.87
CA PHE A 140 3.32 3.91 0.33
C PHE A 140 3.35 4.05 -1.19
N ASN A 141 4.49 4.51 -1.71
CA ASN A 141 4.63 4.82 -3.13
C ASN A 141 6.04 4.55 -3.63
N SER A 142 6.13 4.06 -4.87
CA SER A 142 7.37 3.82 -5.62
C SER A 142 7.17 4.12 -7.10
N THR A 143 8.23 4.02 -7.88
CA THR A 143 8.19 4.19 -9.35
C THR A 143 7.29 3.19 -10.06
N PHE A 144 6.83 2.13 -9.36
CA PHE A 144 5.86 1.14 -9.86
C PHE A 144 4.40 1.58 -9.63
N ARG A 145 4.17 2.77 -9.08
CA ARG A 145 2.82 3.31 -8.91
C ARG A 145 2.27 3.79 -10.26
N SER A 146 0.99 3.43 -10.55
CA SER A 146 0.30 3.92 -11.74
C SER A 146 0.17 5.45 -11.75
N GLU A 147 0.24 6.05 -12.95
CA GLU A 147 -0.01 7.50 -13.17
C GLU A 147 -1.46 7.94 -12.87
N ASP A 148 -2.37 7.03 -12.57
CA ASP A 148 -3.69 7.36 -12.03
C ASP A 148 -3.60 7.98 -10.62
N PHE A 149 -2.44 7.85 -9.96
CA PHE A 149 -2.19 8.33 -8.61
C PHE A 149 -1.15 9.45 -8.60
N LEU A 150 -1.23 10.34 -7.59
CA LEU A 150 -0.36 11.49 -7.44
C LEU A 150 1.13 11.13 -7.61
N PHE A 151 1.64 10.20 -6.81
CA PHE A 151 3.07 9.86 -6.84
C PHE A 151 3.49 9.14 -8.13
N GLY A 152 2.62 8.40 -8.79
CA GLY A 152 2.91 7.85 -10.12
C GLY A 152 3.14 8.95 -11.15
N LYS A 153 2.32 10.02 -11.13
CA LYS A 153 2.52 11.20 -11.98
C LYS A 153 3.83 11.92 -11.66
N ILE A 154 4.11 12.15 -10.36
CA ILE A 154 5.32 12.84 -9.88
C ILE A 154 6.58 12.10 -10.34
N PHE A 155 6.67 10.80 -10.07
CA PHE A 155 7.84 10.01 -10.45
C PHE A 155 8.03 9.97 -11.97
N ASN A 156 6.94 9.78 -12.73
CA ASN A 156 7.00 9.83 -14.20
C ASN A 156 7.45 11.19 -14.71
N SER A 157 6.99 12.30 -14.10
CA SER A 157 7.43 13.65 -14.42
C SER A 157 8.93 13.84 -14.20
N ILE A 158 9.46 13.43 -13.05
CA ILE A 158 10.89 13.54 -12.73
C ILE A 158 11.72 12.69 -13.70
N ILE A 159 11.35 11.43 -13.91
CA ILE A 159 12.09 10.46 -14.73
C ILE A 159 12.14 10.91 -16.20
N HIS A 160 11.06 11.46 -16.73
CA HIS A 160 10.92 11.79 -18.15
C HIS A 160 10.99 13.30 -18.45
N ASN A 161 11.17 14.14 -17.44
CA ASN A 161 11.12 15.61 -17.57
C ASN A 161 9.79 16.08 -18.20
N LYS A 162 8.67 15.50 -17.79
CA LYS A 162 7.35 15.67 -18.42
C LYS A 162 6.46 16.59 -17.59
N LYS A 163 5.75 17.51 -18.25
CA LYS A 163 4.73 18.34 -17.58
C LYS A 163 3.54 17.51 -17.13
N ILE A 164 3.06 17.79 -15.92
CA ILE A 164 1.91 17.11 -15.29
C ILE A 164 0.94 18.09 -14.64
N GLY A 165 -0.32 17.67 -14.55
CA GLY A 165 -1.35 18.30 -13.72
C GLY A 165 -1.68 17.45 -12.49
N ILE A 166 -1.68 18.09 -11.33
CA ILE A 166 -2.02 17.45 -10.05
C ILE A 166 -3.06 18.28 -9.29
N GLY A 167 -3.70 17.68 -8.28
CA GLY A 167 -4.52 18.40 -7.31
C GLY A 167 -3.67 19.05 -6.22
N ASP A 168 -4.35 19.60 -5.20
CA ASP A 168 -3.70 20.18 -4.04
C ASP A 168 -2.81 19.17 -3.32
N THR A 169 -1.63 19.60 -2.91
CA THR A 169 -0.63 18.81 -2.18
C THR A 169 -0.25 19.42 -0.82
N TYR A 170 -0.91 20.50 -0.41
CA TYR A 170 -0.66 21.19 0.87
C TYR A 170 -1.40 20.51 2.02
N TYR A 171 -1.03 19.24 2.29
CA TYR A 171 -1.55 18.45 3.39
C TYR A 171 -0.51 17.50 3.93
N TYR A 172 -0.74 16.96 5.11
CA TYR A 172 0.12 15.98 5.76
C TYR A 172 -0.40 14.56 5.61
N ARG A 173 0.52 13.59 5.46
CA ARG A 173 0.21 12.15 5.47
C ARG A 173 1.34 11.36 6.12
N ASP A 174 0.97 10.26 6.77
CA ASP A 174 1.94 9.20 7.09
C ASP A 174 2.23 8.43 5.79
N ILE A 175 3.44 8.61 5.28
CA ILE A 175 3.88 7.98 4.03
C ILE A 175 5.25 7.33 4.21
N PHE A 176 5.51 6.28 3.45
CA PHE A 176 6.78 5.56 3.42
C PHE A 176 7.02 4.90 2.05
N HIS A 177 8.22 4.38 1.83
CA HIS A 177 8.57 3.65 0.62
C HIS A 177 8.21 2.15 0.76
N PRO A 178 7.81 1.44 -0.32
CA PRO A 178 7.47 0.01 -0.27
C PRO A 178 8.58 -0.92 0.21
N VAL A 179 9.85 -0.52 0.14
CA VAL A 179 10.96 -1.28 0.72
C VAL A 179 10.79 -1.48 2.23
N PHE A 180 10.36 -0.44 2.94
CA PHE A 180 10.03 -0.54 4.37
C PHE A 180 8.84 -1.48 4.60
N MET A 181 7.78 -1.39 3.77
CA MET A 181 6.65 -2.30 3.84
C MET A 181 7.07 -3.76 3.66
N ALA A 182 7.92 -4.04 2.67
CA ALA A 182 8.41 -5.39 2.41
C ALA A 182 9.16 -5.98 3.62
N GLN A 183 9.95 -5.15 4.31
CA GLN A 183 10.67 -5.56 5.52
C GLN A 183 9.71 -5.84 6.69
N GLU A 184 8.72 -4.96 6.91
CA GLU A 184 7.80 -5.08 8.03
C GLU A 184 6.79 -6.23 7.85
N VAL A 185 6.31 -6.47 6.63
CA VAL A 185 5.35 -7.55 6.36
C VAL A 185 5.94 -8.93 6.58
N ILE A 186 7.24 -9.11 6.34
CA ILE A 186 7.95 -10.37 6.65
C ILE A 186 7.98 -10.62 8.16
N LYS A 187 8.16 -9.57 8.96
CA LYS A 187 8.27 -9.64 10.43
C LYS A 187 6.90 -9.75 11.13
N THR A 188 5.80 -9.54 10.41
CA THR A 188 4.44 -9.54 11.00
C THR A 188 4.15 -10.81 11.78
N THR A 189 3.71 -10.67 13.03
CA THR A 189 3.37 -11.78 13.94
C THR A 189 1.94 -11.72 14.48
N GLY A 190 1.11 -10.81 13.95
CA GLY A 190 -0.28 -10.59 14.36
C GLY A 190 -0.94 -9.56 13.45
N HIS A 191 -2.14 -9.12 13.80
CA HIS A 191 -2.74 -7.96 13.13
C HIS A 191 -1.92 -6.71 13.48
N GLN A 192 -1.66 -5.84 12.49
CA GLN A 192 -0.88 -4.63 12.76
C GLN A 192 -1.16 -3.51 11.75
N ILE A 193 -1.02 -2.29 12.21
CA ILE A 193 -0.94 -1.12 11.34
C ILE A 193 0.53 -0.90 10.98
N ILE A 194 0.84 -0.72 9.70
CA ILE A 194 2.18 -0.36 9.23
C ILE A 194 2.15 1.07 8.72
N GLY A 195 2.98 1.91 9.31
CA GLY A 195 3.17 3.32 8.98
C GLY A 195 4.53 3.80 9.44
N SER A 196 4.95 4.97 9.03
CA SER A 196 6.19 5.59 9.50
C SER A 196 6.09 6.09 10.94
N GLY A 197 4.87 6.35 11.41
CA GLY A 197 4.60 7.03 12.67
C GLY A 197 4.89 8.53 12.61
N ARG A 198 4.94 9.08 11.41
CA ARG A 198 5.32 10.46 11.16
C ARG A 198 4.43 11.09 10.08
N MET A 199 4.04 12.33 10.33
CA MET A 199 3.36 13.17 9.34
C MET A 199 4.38 13.83 8.43
N THR A 200 4.26 13.60 7.13
CA THR A 200 5.07 14.25 6.09
C THR A 200 4.20 15.24 5.32
N HIS A 201 4.67 16.49 5.18
CA HIS A 201 4.04 17.46 4.30
C HIS A 201 4.28 17.07 2.84
N ILE A 202 3.21 16.81 2.10
CA ILE A 202 3.31 16.18 0.77
C ILE A 202 3.95 17.12 -0.24
N ASN A 203 3.59 18.41 -0.24
CA ASN A 203 4.20 19.39 -1.16
C ASN A 203 5.70 19.52 -0.93
N ASP A 204 6.15 19.62 0.33
CA ASP A 204 7.58 19.73 0.64
C ASP A 204 8.36 18.50 0.17
N PHE A 205 7.83 17.31 0.43
CA PHE A 205 8.46 16.07 -0.04
C PHE A 205 8.58 16.02 -1.58
N ILE A 206 7.54 16.44 -2.29
CA ILE A 206 7.58 16.49 -3.75
C ILE A 206 8.64 17.50 -4.22
N ARG A 207 8.69 18.70 -3.65
CA ARG A 207 9.67 19.74 -3.99
C ARG A 207 11.10 19.28 -3.72
N ASP A 208 11.34 18.60 -2.61
CA ASP A 208 12.67 18.04 -2.30
C ASP A 208 13.12 17.03 -3.37
N LEU A 209 12.22 16.18 -3.87
CA LEU A 209 12.52 15.27 -4.98
C LEU A 209 12.86 16.01 -6.26
N TYR A 210 12.06 17.03 -6.67
CA TYR A 210 12.36 17.83 -7.87
C TYR A 210 13.71 18.53 -7.74
N ASN A 211 14.00 19.11 -6.59
CA ASN A 211 15.27 19.80 -6.31
C ASN A 211 16.47 18.84 -6.41
N TYR A 212 16.37 17.64 -5.82
CA TYR A 212 17.43 16.64 -5.90
C TYR A 212 17.78 16.26 -7.34
N PHE A 213 16.77 16.07 -8.18
CA PHE A 213 16.96 15.71 -9.60
C PHE A 213 17.23 16.91 -10.51
N ASN A 214 17.49 18.11 -9.97
CA ASN A 214 17.67 19.35 -10.72
C ASN A 214 16.53 19.60 -11.73
N ARG A 215 15.29 19.36 -11.30
CA ARG A 215 14.07 19.63 -12.07
C ARG A 215 13.40 20.87 -11.51
N ASN A 216 12.93 21.75 -12.39
CA ASN A 216 12.15 22.90 -11.95
C ASN A 216 10.70 22.49 -11.74
N TYR A 217 10.24 22.47 -10.47
CA TYR A 217 8.87 22.13 -10.10
C TYR A 217 7.86 23.05 -10.80
N GLU A 218 8.09 24.36 -10.80
CA GLU A 218 7.16 25.37 -11.33
C GLU A 218 6.98 25.25 -12.86
N ASP A 219 7.98 24.74 -13.58
CA ASP A 219 7.93 24.52 -15.02
C ASP A 219 7.20 23.22 -15.39
N LEU A 220 7.25 22.22 -14.51
CA LEU A 220 6.79 20.86 -14.79
C LEU A 220 5.44 20.53 -14.13
N VAL A 221 5.06 21.21 -13.05
CA VAL A 221 3.87 20.90 -12.29
C VAL A 221 2.85 22.03 -12.35
N THR A 222 1.63 21.71 -12.77
CA THR A 222 0.49 22.60 -12.65
C THR A 222 -0.45 22.05 -11.58
N GLU A 223 -0.63 22.81 -10.50
CA GLU A 223 -1.56 22.48 -9.43
C GLU A 223 -2.97 23.00 -9.80
N ASN A 224 -3.96 22.11 -9.75
CA ASN A 224 -5.38 22.46 -9.87
C ASN A 224 -6.05 22.38 -8.50
N LEU A 225 -6.10 23.50 -7.81
CA LEU A 225 -6.64 23.62 -6.46
C LEU A 225 -8.17 23.46 -6.41
N ASP A 226 -8.87 23.70 -7.53
CA ASP A 226 -10.33 23.56 -7.63
C ASP A 226 -10.80 22.09 -7.73
N SER A 227 -9.86 21.15 -7.92
CA SER A 227 -10.17 19.73 -8.02
C SER A 227 -10.41 19.04 -6.67
N PHE A 228 -10.40 19.80 -5.61
CA PHE A 228 -10.44 19.29 -4.25
C PHE A 228 -11.83 18.78 -3.85
N LYS A 229 -11.92 17.52 -3.46
CA LYS A 229 -13.13 16.94 -2.87
C LYS A 229 -13.07 17.04 -1.36
N GLU A 230 -14.04 17.72 -0.75
CA GLU A 230 -14.11 18.05 0.69
C GLU A 230 -13.84 16.88 1.65
N TYR A 231 -14.11 15.64 1.22
CA TYR A 231 -13.91 14.44 2.04
C TYR A 231 -12.47 13.90 2.02
N GLU A 232 -11.61 14.39 1.14
CA GLU A 232 -10.25 13.84 0.98
C GLU A 232 -9.22 14.45 1.93
N ILE A 233 -9.59 15.53 2.69
CA ILE A 233 -8.61 16.40 3.31
C ILE A 233 -8.63 16.48 4.81
N LYS A 234 -9.78 16.39 5.41
CA LYS A 234 -10.03 17.00 6.73
C LYS A 234 -9.33 16.32 7.87
N TYR A 235 -8.78 15.11 7.71
CA TYR A 235 -8.30 14.33 8.82
C TYR A 235 -6.87 13.87 8.59
N GLU A 236 -5.97 14.44 9.39
CA GLU A 236 -4.57 14.06 9.45
C GLU A 236 -4.40 13.00 10.53
N TYR A 237 -4.25 11.77 10.12
CA TYR A 237 -4.04 10.63 11.01
C TYR A 237 -2.77 9.87 10.62
N TYR A 238 -2.13 9.28 11.59
CA TYR A 238 -0.85 8.60 11.44
C TYR A 238 -0.71 7.44 12.43
N LEU A 239 0.23 6.54 12.20
CA LEU A 239 0.50 5.44 13.12
C LEU A 239 0.94 5.99 14.48
N LYS A 240 0.23 5.57 15.52
CA LYS A 240 0.63 5.82 16.92
C LYS A 240 1.84 4.95 17.27
N THR A 241 2.96 5.58 17.56
CA THR A 241 4.18 4.90 18.01
C THR A 241 4.94 5.76 18.99
N LEU A 242 5.69 5.10 19.88
CA LEU A 242 6.56 5.82 20.84
C LEU A 242 7.78 6.43 20.13
N ARG A 243 8.20 5.86 19.03
CA ARG A 243 9.28 6.37 18.17
C ARG A 243 8.94 6.12 16.72
N PRO A 244 9.05 7.13 15.83
CA PRO A 244 8.95 6.90 14.40
C PRO A 244 9.94 5.80 13.97
N CYS A 245 9.46 4.82 13.24
CA CYS A 245 10.27 3.67 12.81
C CYS A 245 10.85 3.85 11.39
N TYR A 246 10.46 4.94 10.72
CA TYR A 246 10.92 5.29 9.39
C TYR A 246 11.01 6.81 9.27
N SER A 247 12.22 7.34 9.08
CA SER A 247 12.45 8.78 9.09
C SER A 247 12.13 9.43 7.74
N TYR A 248 12.04 10.78 7.72
CA TYR A 248 11.93 11.53 6.48
C TYR A 248 13.13 11.32 5.55
N ILE A 249 14.31 11.20 6.13
CA ILE A 249 15.55 10.95 5.38
C ILE A 249 15.51 9.56 4.74
N ASP A 250 15.02 8.54 5.46
CA ASP A 250 14.86 7.19 4.91
C ASP A 250 13.86 7.22 3.73
N LEU A 251 12.71 7.89 3.90
CA LEU A 251 11.72 8.05 2.84
C LEU A 251 12.33 8.72 1.59
N LEU A 252 13.07 9.81 1.79
CA LEU A 252 13.69 10.55 0.71
C LEU A 252 14.74 9.70 -0.01
N ASN A 253 15.65 9.08 0.74
CA ASN A 253 16.73 8.24 0.19
C ASN A 253 16.18 7.04 -0.57
N ASP A 254 15.24 6.29 0.01
CA ASP A 254 14.64 5.12 -0.65
C ASP A 254 13.91 5.51 -1.94
N THR A 255 13.22 6.66 -1.93
CA THR A 255 12.52 7.18 -3.11
C THR A 255 13.50 7.64 -4.19
N ILE A 256 14.59 8.33 -3.81
CA ILE A 256 15.63 8.75 -4.72
C ILE A 256 16.28 7.54 -5.39
N ASN A 257 16.70 6.55 -4.60
CA ASN A 257 17.33 5.33 -5.11
C ASN A 257 16.41 4.58 -6.10
N ASP A 258 15.11 4.52 -5.82
CA ASP A 258 14.12 3.89 -6.71
C ASP A 258 14.00 4.67 -8.05
N ILE A 259 13.97 6.00 -8.01
CA ILE A 259 13.94 6.85 -9.21
C ILE A 259 15.23 6.73 -10.01
N GLU A 260 16.40 6.79 -9.36
CA GLU A 260 17.70 6.63 -10.01
C GLU A 260 17.84 5.27 -10.69
N THR A 261 17.44 4.21 -10.03
CA THR A 261 17.40 2.87 -10.61
C THR A 261 16.56 2.88 -11.89
N LYS A 262 15.38 3.48 -11.83
CA LYS A 262 14.48 3.55 -12.99
C LYS A 262 15.00 4.42 -14.14
N ILE A 263 15.81 5.43 -13.84
CA ILE A 263 16.50 6.26 -14.88
C ILE A 263 17.62 5.45 -15.54
N ASN A 264 18.38 4.68 -14.75
CA ASN A 264 19.54 3.90 -15.24
C ASN A 264 19.13 2.64 -16.01
N ASP A 265 17.94 2.10 -15.80
CA ASP A 265 17.40 0.94 -16.52
C ASP A 265 16.93 1.26 -17.95
N LYS A 266 17.07 2.51 -18.42
CA LYS A 266 16.72 2.96 -19.78
C LYS A 266 17.93 2.97 -20.72
#